data_1de536cea4a5259f1e5ff3fb9e131d7f
#
_entry.id   1de536cea4a5259f1e5ff3fb9e131d7f
#
_cell.length_a   1.000
_cell.length_b   1.000
_cell.length_c   1.000
_cell.angle_alpha   90.00
_cell.angle_beta   90.00
_cell.angle_gamma   90.00
#
_symmetry.space_group_name_H-M   'P 1'
#
loop_
_entity.id
_entity.type
_entity.pdbx_description
1 polymer ?
#
loop_
_entity_poly.entity_id
_entity_poly.type
_entity_poly.pdbx_seq_one_letter_code
_entity_poly.pdbx_strand_id
1 'polypeptide(L)' 'MTNKLEPLAVSTTEAARLLGVSRPTLYTLINRSDSPSFRVGGRVLVSVAGLREWIDRQAKGAQV' A
#
# COMPACT_ATOMS: atom_id res chain seq x y z
N MET A 1 10.82 5.32 -21.93
CA MET A 1 10.67 5.18 -21.45
C MET A 1 10.62 5.04 -20.57
N THR A 2 10.66 5.12 -20.31
CA THR A 2 10.60 4.88 -19.61
C THR A 2 10.54 4.73 -18.69
N ASN A 3 10.41 4.75 -18.36
CA ASN A 3 10.35 4.47 -17.48
C ASN A 3 9.89 3.97 -16.83
N LYS A 4 9.89 4.04 -17.09
CA LYS A 4 9.46 3.17 -16.51
C LYS A 4 9.95 2.63 -15.32
N LEU A 5 10.48 3.30 -14.58
CA LEU A 5 10.95 2.91 -13.29
C LEU A 5 9.89 3.18 -12.27
N GLU A 6 9.02 2.22 -12.11
CA GLU A 6 8.08 2.28 -11.01
C GLU A 6 8.82 1.95 -9.72
N PRO A 7 8.57 2.67 -8.64
CA PRO A 7 9.14 2.28 -7.37
C PRO A 7 8.60 0.93 -6.91
N LEU A 8 9.45 0.14 -6.29
CA LEU A 8 9.05 -1.14 -5.75
C LEU A 8 8.29 -0.97 -4.43
N ALA A 9 8.56 0.12 -3.75
CA ALA A 9 7.90 0.44 -2.50
C ALA A 9 7.78 1.95 -2.37
N VAL A 10 6.79 2.40 -1.60
CA VAL A 10 6.54 3.82 -1.40
C VAL A 10 6.35 4.08 0.07
N SER A 11 6.46 5.36 0.46
CA SER A 11 6.19 5.75 1.83
C SER A 11 4.71 5.62 2.15
N THR A 12 4.39 5.66 3.46
CA THR A 12 2.99 5.60 3.87
C THR A 12 2.21 6.79 3.34
N THR A 13 2.83 7.97 3.30
CA THR A 13 2.17 9.17 2.76
C THR A 13 1.82 8.98 1.30
N GLU A 14 2.77 8.46 0.52
CA GLU A 14 2.54 8.23 -0.89
C GLU A 14 1.51 7.12 -1.11
N ALA A 15 1.56 6.08 -0.29
CA ALA A 15 0.59 5.00 -0.39
C ALA A 15 -0.83 5.51 -0.13
N ALA A 16 -0.99 6.39 0.86
CA ALA A 16 -2.30 6.98 1.13
C ALA A 16 -2.80 7.77 -0.06
N ARG A 17 -1.90 8.53 -0.69
CA ARG A 17 -2.26 9.31 -1.86
C ARG A 17 -2.69 8.39 -3.01
N LEU A 18 -1.95 7.32 -3.23
CA LEU A 18 -2.27 6.39 -4.32
C LEU A 18 -3.60 5.69 -4.08
N LEU A 19 -3.91 5.38 -2.83
CA LEU A 19 -5.18 4.75 -2.49
C LEU A 19 -6.34 5.73 -2.43
N GLY A 20 -6.05 7.02 -2.33
CA GLY A 20 -7.10 8.01 -2.20
C GLY A 20 -7.72 8.06 -0.82
N VAL A 21 -6.96 7.71 0.21
CA VAL A 21 -7.46 7.73 1.59
C VAL A 21 -6.60 8.67 2.42
N SER A 22 -7.12 9.03 3.59
CA SER A 22 -6.36 9.85 4.52
C SER A 22 -5.24 9.03 5.16
N ARG A 23 -4.22 9.73 5.70
CA ARG A 23 -3.13 9.05 6.38
C ARG A 23 -3.59 8.24 7.58
N PRO A 24 -4.47 8.78 8.46
CA PRO A 24 -4.96 7.96 9.56
C PRO A 24 -5.66 6.69 9.10
N THR A 25 -6.43 6.77 8.01
CA THR A 25 -7.08 5.59 7.45
C THR A 25 -6.04 4.59 6.99
N LEU A 26 -4.99 5.07 6.32
CA LEU A 26 -3.95 4.17 5.86
C LEU A 26 -3.27 3.46 7.04
N TYR A 27 -2.97 4.19 8.10
CA TYR A 27 -2.32 3.58 9.26
C TYR A 27 -3.21 2.50 9.89
N THR A 28 -4.51 2.69 9.88
CA THR A 28 -5.41 1.65 10.33
C THR A 28 -5.28 0.40 9.45
N LEU A 29 -5.15 0.60 8.14
CA LEU A 29 -5.03 -0.53 7.21
C LEU A 29 -3.70 -1.25 7.35
N ILE A 30 -2.60 -0.53 7.51
CA ILE A 30 -1.29 -1.18 7.55
C ILE A 30 -1.01 -1.85 8.88
N ASN A 31 -1.82 -1.61 9.89
CA ASN A 31 -1.67 -2.31 11.17
C ASN A 31 -2.27 -3.70 11.11
N ARG A 32 -2.94 -4.05 10.04
CA ARG A 32 -3.50 -5.38 9.88
C ARG A 32 -2.40 -6.36 9.47
N SER A 33 -2.55 -7.59 9.89
CA SER A 33 -1.51 -8.59 9.64
C SER A 33 -1.36 -8.93 8.16
N ASP A 34 -2.39 -8.67 7.36
CA ASP A 34 -2.34 -8.98 5.92
C ASP A 34 -1.95 -7.78 5.07
N SER A 35 -1.49 -6.70 5.69
CA SER A 35 -1.16 -5.50 4.94
C SER A 35 0.17 -5.69 4.18
N PRO A 36 0.35 -4.96 3.07
CA PRO A 36 1.58 -5.06 2.27
C PRO A 36 2.69 -4.15 2.77
N SER A 37 2.70 -3.82 4.04
CA SER A 37 3.72 -2.92 4.60
C SER A 37 4.87 -3.73 5.19
N PHE A 38 6.04 -3.10 5.26
CA PHE A 38 7.22 -3.70 5.86
C PHE A 38 8.13 -2.60 6.37
N ARG A 39 9.11 -2.97 7.18
CA ARG A 39 10.04 -2.01 7.77
C ARG A 39 11.41 -2.14 7.17
N VAL A 40 12.02 -1.00 6.89
CA VAL A 40 13.40 -0.94 6.43
C VAL A 40 14.08 0.18 7.19
N GLY A 41 15.06 -0.16 8.03
CA GLY A 41 15.85 0.85 8.72
C GLY A 41 15.02 1.81 9.55
N GLY A 42 13.99 1.32 10.21
CA GLY A 42 13.14 2.18 11.04
C GLY A 42 12.05 2.91 10.29
N ARG A 43 12.00 2.74 8.99
CA ARG A 43 10.95 3.36 8.18
C ARG A 43 9.95 2.30 7.76
N VAL A 44 8.68 2.70 7.71
CA VAL A 44 7.62 1.83 7.20
C VAL A 44 7.40 2.14 5.74
N LEU A 45 7.48 1.11 4.92
CA LEU A 45 7.26 1.22 3.49
C LEU A 45 6.12 0.29 3.08
N VAL A 46 5.51 0.60 1.95
CA VAL A 46 4.41 -0.20 1.43
C VAL A 46 4.84 -0.77 0.09
N SER A 47 4.76 -2.10 -0.05
CA SER A 47 5.09 -2.78 -1.29
C SER A 47 4.05 -2.44 -2.35
N VAL A 48 4.49 -1.92 -3.49
CA VAL A 48 3.56 -1.55 -4.56
C VAL A 48 2.88 -2.79 -5.12
N ALA A 49 3.64 -3.85 -5.38
CA ALA A 49 3.05 -5.08 -5.89
C ALA A 49 2.08 -5.68 -4.87
N GLY A 50 2.48 -5.69 -3.59
CA GLY A 50 1.61 -6.20 -2.54
C GLY A 50 0.36 -5.36 -2.39
N LEU A 51 0.49 -4.04 -2.57
CA LEU A 51 -0.65 -3.15 -2.48
C LEU A 51 -1.66 -3.43 -3.57
N ARG A 52 -1.19 -3.69 -4.79
CA ARG A 52 -2.09 -4.02 -5.89
C ARG A 52 -2.86 -5.30 -5.61
N GLU A 53 -2.17 -6.32 -5.13
CA GLU A 53 -2.83 -7.58 -4.80
C GLU A 53 -3.82 -7.40 -3.66
N TRP A 54 -3.43 -6.62 -2.66
CA TRP A 54 -4.28 -6.38 -1.50
C TRP A 54 -5.56 -5.67 -1.92
N ILE A 55 -5.43 -4.64 -2.78
CA ILE A 55 -6.59 -3.91 -3.29
C ILE A 55 -7.51 -4.85 -4.06
N ASP A 56 -6.93 -5.69 -4.90
CA ASP A 56 -7.71 -6.61 -5.70
C ASP A 56 -8.53 -7.55 -4.82
N ARG A 57 -7.91 -8.07 -3.76
CA ARG A 57 -8.61 -8.94 -2.83
C ARG A 57 -9.73 -8.21 -2.11
N GLN A 58 -9.47 -6.95 -1.70
CA GLN A 58 -10.49 -6.18 -1.00
C GLN A 58 -11.67 -5.87 -1.92
N ALA A 59 -11.38 -5.51 -3.16
CA ALA A 59 -12.43 -5.20 -4.12
C ALA A 59 -13.31 -6.41 -4.39
N LYS A 60 -12.69 -7.58 -4.53
CA LYS A 60 -13.45 -8.81 -4.77
C LYS A 60 -14.28 -9.19 -3.55
N GLY A 61 -13.70 -9.04 -2.36
CA GLY A 61 -14.43 -9.35 -1.15
C GLY A 61 -15.60 -8.41 -0.92
N ALA A 62 -15.50 -7.17 -1.42
CA ALA A 62 -16.54 -6.18 -1.21
C ALA A 62 -17.71 -6.34 -2.17
N GLN A 63 -17.61 -7.24 -3.11
CA GLN A 63 -18.65 -7.41 -4.13
C GLN A 63 -19.72 -8.41 -3.76
N VAL A 64 -19.69 -8.93 -2.60
CA VAL A 64 -20.72 -9.87 -2.18
C VAL A 64 -22.07 -9.21 -2.03
#